data_b4b6b1148d22b64d065891dd468fc2d4
#
_entry.id   b4b6b1148d22b64d065891dd468fc2d4
#
_cell.length_a   1.000
_cell.length_b   1.000
_cell.length_c   1.000
_cell.angle_alpha   90.00
_cell.angle_beta   90.00
_cell.angle_gamma   90.00
#
_symmetry.space_group_name_H-M   'P 1'
#
loop_
_entity.id
_entity.type
_entity.pdbx_description
1 polymer ?
#
loop_
_entity_poly.entity_id
_entity_poly.type
_entity_poly.pdbx_seq_one_letter_code
_entity_poly.pdbx_strand_id
1 'polypeptide(L)'
;HEPLIDEETFELAQKRIATRQRPTKVDEIDLFSGLLFCGDCGYKMYAVRGAGTLERKHAYTCGNYRNRARNDMLCTTHYIRKSVLKELVLADLQRVMSYVREHEQEFICTANEYSEQAMKKALSQQQKELDKAEKRINELDILFRKLYEDNALGKLSDERFVFLTSGYEDEKKTLTQRITELRKEISTAAERGADVKRFIALVRRYTAIDELTYENVHEFIDRILVHELDKETNTRKIEIFYSFVGRVDTGDKP
;
A
#
# COMPACT_ATOMS: atom_id res chain seq x y z
N HIS A 1 -30.66 -7.10 -2.37
CA HIS A 1 -31.07 -5.70 -2.33
C HIS A 1 -29.86 -4.82 -2.61
N GLU A 2 -30.07 -3.64 -3.15
CA GLU A 2 -28.99 -2.69 -3.39
C GLU A 2 -28.27 -2.36 -2.08
N PRO A 3 -26.93 -2.31 -2.07
CA PRO A 3 -26.19 -1.93 -0.88
C PRO A 3 -26.50 -0.48 -0.49
N LEU A 4 -26.66 -0.24 0.81
CA LEU A 4 -26.95 1.10 1.37
C LEU A 4 -25.73 2.03 1.34
N ILE A 5 -24.53 1.48 1.24
CA ILE A 5 -23.25 2.20 1.13
C ILE A 5 -22.45 1.57 0.01
N ASP A 6 -21.64 2.37 -0.67
CA ASP A 6 -20.71 1.88 -1.68
C ASP A 6 -19.61 1.01 -1.04
N GLU A 7 -19.02 0.13 -1.86
CA GLU A 7 -18.02 -0.85 -1.43
C GLU A 7 -16.77 -0.14 -0.86
N GLU A 8 -16.43 1.02 -1.39
CA GLU A 8 -15.29 1.83 -0.96
C GLU A 8 -15.48 2.39 0.45
N THR A 9 -16.66 2.92 0.75
CA THR A 9 -17.06 3.39 2.09
C THR A 9 -17.09 2.22 3.07
N PHE A 10 -17.57 1.04 2.64
CA PHE A 10 -17.57 -0.17 3.45
C PHE A 10 -16.15 -0.63 3.80
N GLU A 11 -15.24 -0.69 2.83
CA GLU A 11 -13.83 -1.07 3.07
C GLU A 11 -13.11 -0.09 3.99
N LEU A 12 -13.33 1.21 3.82
CA LEU A 12 -12.81 2.24 4.73
C LEU A 12 -13.33 2.06 6.15
N ALA A 13 -14.62 1.76 6.30
CA ALA A 13 -15.22 1.47 7.60
C ALA A 13 -14.61 0.20 8.22
N GLN A 14 -14.41 -0.86 7.45
CA GLN A 14 -13.77 -2.09 7.92
C GLN A 14 -12.31 -1.87 8.35
N LYS A 15 -11.52 -1.11 7.59
CA LYS A 15 -10.15 -0.71 7.98
C LYS A 15 -10.15 0.07 9.30
N ARG A 16 -11.10 1.01 9.49
CA ARG A 16 -11.27 1.77 10.74
C ARG A 16 -11.68 0.88 11.92
N ILE A 17 -12.54 -0.11 11.70
CA ILE A 17 -12.95 -1.08 12.73
C ILE A 17 -11.79 -2.00 13.11
N ALA A 18 -10.98 -2.44 12.15
CA ALA A 18 -9.80 -3.28 12.39
C ALA A 18 -8.71 -2.55 13.21
N THR A 19 -8.63 -1.23 13.11
CA THR A 19 -7.75 -0.38 13.93
C THR A 19 -8.35 -0.03 15.30
N ARG A 20 -9.32 -0.81 15.77
CA ARG A 20 -10.12 -0.59 16.97
C ARG A 20 -9.27 -0.13 18.16
N GLN A 21 -9.51 1.09 18.58
CA GLN A 21 -8.85 1.69 19.73
C GLN A 21 -9.52 1.23 21.01
N ARG A 22 -8.72 0.90 22.03
CA ARG A 22 -9.26 0.77 23.37
C ARG A 22 -9.71 2.16 23.83
N PRO A 23 -10.93 2.32 24.37
CA PRO A 23 -11.34 3.59 24.94
C PRO A 23 -10.32 4.02 26.00
N THR A 24 -9.77 5.21 25.85
CA THR A 24 -8.90 5.80 26.88
C THR A 24 -9.77 6.27 28.03
N LYS A 25 -9.21 6.31 29.25
CA LYS A 25 -9.90 6.85 30.43
C LYS A 25 -10.30 8.34 30.32
N VAL A 26 -9.86 9.00 29.26
CA VAL A 26 -10.18 10.37 28.87
C VAL A 26 -10.75 10.27 27.48
N ASP A 27 -11.97 10.73 27.23
CA ASP A 27 -12.72 10.61 25.98
C ASP A 27 -12.07 11.28 24.73
N GLU A 28 -10.82 11.70 24.82
CA GLU A 28 -10.10 12.27 23.69
C GLU A 28 -9.41 11.20 22.86
N ILE A 29 -9.82 11.10 21.60
CA ILE A 29 -9.15 10.30 20.59
C ILE A 29 -7.84 11.01 20.24
N ASP A 30 -6.70 10.31 20.40
CA ASP A 30 -5.40 10.87 20.03
C ASP A 30 -5.27 10.97 18.50
N LEU A 31 -4.82 12.14 18.03
CA LEU A 31 -4.72 12.53 16.63
C LEU A 31 -3.99 11.49 15.74
N PHE A 32 -2.89 10.92 16.26
CA PHE A 32 -2.05 9.96 15.55
C PHE A 32 -2.24 8.51 16.02
N SER A 33 -3.34 8.22 16.69
CA SER A 33 -3.60 6.89 17.22
C SER A 33 -3.65 5.85 16.09
N GLY A 34 -2.83 4.81 16.23
CA GLY A 34 -2.75 3.73 15.24
C GLY A 34 -1.84 4.00 14.04
N LEU A 35 -1.39 5.25 13.82
CA LEU A 35 -0.58 5.63 12.67
C LEU A 35 0.93 5.65 12.95
N LEU A 36 1.35 5.66 14.23
CA LEU A 36 2.77 5.82 14.59
C LEU A 36 3.47 4.49 14.82
N PHE A 37 4.61 4.32 14.18
CA PHE A 37 5.47 3.15 14.30
C PHE A 37 6.93 3.56 14.50
N CYS A 38 7.66 2.70 15.22
CA CYS A 38 9.11 2.84 15.36
C CYS A 38 9.80 2.46 14.04
N GLY A 39 10.64 3.35 13.50
CA GLY A 39 11.36 3.12 12.25
C GLY A 39 12.39 1.98 12.33
N ASP A 40 12.88 1.67 13.54
CA ASP A 40 13.96 0.70 13.71
C ASP A 40 13.45 -0.70 14.07
N CYS A 41 12.40 -0.82 14.90
CA CYS A 41 11.84 -2.13 15.28
C CYS A 41 10.45 -2.43 14.69
N GLY A 42 9.83 -1.49 13.97
CA GLY A 42 8.51 -1.66 13.36
C GLY A 42 7.34 -1.70 14.35
N TYR A 43 7.60 -1.62 15.65
CA TYR A 43 6.54 -1.72 16.66
C TYR A 43 5.76 -0.41 16.79
N LYS A 44 4.49 -0.49 17.22
CA LYS A 44 3.64 0.68 17.44
C LYS A 44 4.23 1.60 18.50
N MET A 45 4.08 2.91 18.30
CA MET A 45 4.37 3.92 19.30
C MET A 45 3.09 4.34 20.03
N TYR A 46 3.21 4.54 21.33
CA TYR A 46 2.09 4.85 22.18
C TYR A 46 2.24 6.23 22.83
N ALA A 47 1.12 6.94 22.95
CA ALA A 47 1.08 8.21 23.65
C ALA A 47 1.42 8.02 25.12
N VAL A 48 2.35 8.83 25.61
CA VAL A 48 2.70 8.95 27.02
C VAL A 48 2.26 10.32 27.50
N ARG A 49 1.31 10.32 28.42
CA ARG A 49 0.86 11.53 29.09
C ARG A 49 1.65 11.66 30.39
N GLY A 50 2.43 12.73 30.56
CA GLY A 50 3.14 12.99 31.78
C GLY A 50 2.15 13.21 32.94
N ALA A 51 2.47 12.71 34.13
CA ALA A 51 1.73 13.04 35.34
C ALA A 51 1.80 14.56 35.55
N GLY A 52 0.64 15.24 35.59
CA GLY A 52 0.56 16.67 35.81
C GLY A 52 0.31 17.53 34.56
N THR A 53 -0.41 17.02 33.57
CA THR A 53 -1.30 17.74 32.66
C THR A 53 -0.81 18.92 31.81
N LEU A 54 0.45 19.19 31.68
CA LEU A 54 0.90 20.16 30.70
C LEU A 54 1.01 19.46 29.35
N GLU A 55 0.15 19.81 28.36
CA GLU A 55 0.14 19.25 27.01
C GLU A 55 1.53 19.24 26.34
N ARG A 56 2.37 20.24 26.66
CA ARG A 56 3.77 20.30 26.20
C ARG A 56 4.63 19.10 26.60
N LYS A 57 4.19 18.28 27.58
CA LYS A 57 4.88 17.06 28.00
C LYS A 57 4.36 15.80 27.37
N HIS A 58 3.28 15.89 26.58
CA HIS A 58 2.74 14.74 25.86
C HIS A 58 3.70 14.31 24.75
N ALA A 59 3.93 13.02 24.67
CA ALA A 59 4.88 12.45 23.72
C ALA A 59 4.47 11.05 23.27
N TYR A 60 5.09 10.58 22.22
CA TYR A 60 4.98 9.20 21.75
C TYR A 60 6.27 8.47 22.03
N THR A 61 6.17 7.22 22.46
CA THR A 61 7.31 6.35 22.77
C THR A 61 7.11 4.98 22.17
N CYS A 62 8.18 4.36 21.69
CA CYS A 62 8.17 3.00 21.16
C CYS A 62 7.66 2.01 22.21
N GLY A 63 6.70 1.17 21.81
CA GLY A 63 6.10 0.17 22.69
C GLY A 63 7.10 -0.92 23.13
N ASN A 64 8.01 -1.33 22.25
CA ASN A 64 9.06 -2.32 22.59
C ASN A 64 10.03 -1.76 23.63
N TYR A 65 10.48 -0.52 23.48
CA TYR A 65 11.30 0.14 24.49
C TYR A 65 10.62 0.22 25.85
N ARG A 66 9.33 0.55 25.85
CA ARG A 66 8.53 0.71 27.08
C ARG A 66 8.26 -0.63 27.78
N ASN A 67 8.13 -1.71 27.04
CA ASN A 67 7.79 -3.05 27.54
C ASN A 67 9.01 -3.98 27.59
N ARG A 68 10.22 -3.46 27.81
CA ARG A 68 11.48 -4.23 27.84
C ARG A 68 11.45 -5.51 28.67
N ALA A 69 10.70 -5.52 29.77
CA ALA A 69 10.59 -6.68 30.64
C ALA A 69 9.75 -7.85 30.04
N ARG A 70 9.07 -7.63 28.90
CA ARG A 70 8.15 -8.60 28.29
C ARG A 70 8.52 -9.02 26.86
N ASN A 71 9.45 -8.32 26.23
CA ASN A 71 9.81 -8.54 24.84
C ASN A 71 11.31 -8.85 24.73
N ASP A 72 11.64 -9.92 24.00
CA ASP A 72 13.03 -10.32 23.72
C ASP A 72 13.74 -9.37 22.74
N MET A 73 12.98 -8.56 21.99
CA MET A 73 13.55 -7.54 21.09
C MET A 73 13.82 -6.24 21.85
N LEU A 74 15.09 -5.97 22.05
CA LEU A 74 15.57 -4.70 22.64
C LEU A 74 15.52 -3.59 21.59
N CYS A 75 14.73 -2.55 21.84
CA CYS A 75 14.74 -1.32 21.07
C CYS A 75 15.36 -0.18 21.89
N THR A 76 15.95 0.79 21.20
CA THR A 76 16.49 2.01 21.83
C THR A 76 15.39 3.03 22.15
N THR A 77 15.75 4.15 22.77
CA THR A 77 14.78 5.17 23.19
C THR A 77 14.27 5.95 21.98
N HIS A 78 13.09 5.60 21.49
CA HIS A 78 12.38 6.38 20.49
C HIS A 78 11.29 7.20 21.18
N TYR A 79 11.43 8.52 21.10
CA TYR A 79 10.57 9.47 21.78
C TYR A 79 10.38 10.73 20.91
N ILE A 80 9.16 11.14 20.67
CA ILE A 80 8.86 12.41 20.01
C ILE A 80 7.74 13.16 20.73
N ARG A 81 7.90 14.47 20.92
CA ARG A 81 6.85 15.31 21.50
C ARG A 81 5.66 15.43 20.57
N LYS A 82 4.45 15.40 21.13
CA LYS A 82 3.20 15.50 20.37
C LYS A 82 3.12 16.81 19.58
N SER A 83 3.51 17.95 20.19
CA SER A 83 3.51 19.26 19.53
C SER A 83 4.45 19.29 18.31
N VAL A 84 5.68 18.79 18.46
CA VAL A 84 6.67 18.75 17.38
C VAL A 84 6.17 17.87 16.22
N LEU A 85 5.60 16.71 16.54
CA LEU A 85 5.06 15.85 15.51
C LEU A 85 3.86 16.49 14.79
N LYS A 86 2.98 17.19 15.54
CA LYS A 86 1.83 17.90 14.95
C LYS A 86 2.29 18.97 13.95
N GLU A 87 3.27 19.77 14.32
CA GLU A 87 3.83 20.81 13.47
C GLU A 87 4.51 20.25 12.21
N LEU A 88 5.33 19.19 12.38
CA LEU A 88 6.00 18.55 11.25
C LEU A 88 5.02 17.92 10.26
N VAL A 89 4.03 17.19 10.76
CA VAL A 89 3.01 16.54 9.92
C VAL A 89 2.15 17.58 9.20
N LEU A 90 1.78 18.68 9.87
CA LEU A 90 1.03 19.75 9.23
C LEU A 90 1.84 20.40 8.11
N ALA A 91 3.08 20.75 8.37
CA ALA A 91 3.95 21.38 7.37
C ALA A 91 4.20 20.45 6.17
N ASP A 92 4.46 19.16 6.41
CA ASP A 92 4.67 18.19 5.34
C ASP A 92 3.40 17.95 4.51
N LEU A 93 2.23 17.85 5.17
CA LEU A 93 0.95 17.71 4.47
C LEU A 93 0.63 18.91 3.61
N GLN A 94 0.82 20.13 4.12
CA GLN A 94 0.65 21.38 3.34
C GLN A 94 1.60 21.41 2.14
N ARG A 95 2.86 21.04 2.32
CA ARG A 95 3.85 20.95 1.26
C ARG A 95 3.44 19.96 0.17
N VAL A 96 3.05 18.75 0.54
CA VAL A 96 2.59 17.74 -0.41
C VAL A 96 1.34 18.19 -1.15
N MET A 97 0.37 18.79 -0.45
CA MET A 97 -0.84 19.31 -1.09
C MET A 97 -0.55 20.42 -2.10
N SER A 98 0.36 21.35 -1.78
CA SER A 98 0.78 22.41 -2.71
C SER A 98 1.49 21.81 -3.92
N TYR A 99 2.42 20.91 -3.71
CA TYR A 99 3.12 20.19 -4.79
C TYR A 99 2.15 19.48 -5.74
N VAL A 100 1.21 18.70 -5.19
CA VAL A 100 0.22 17.97 -6.01
C VAL A 100 -0.67 18.92 -6.81
N ARG A 101 -1.00 20.10 -6.29
CA ARG A 101 -1.83 21.10 -7.00
C ARG A 101 -1.07 21.81 -8.11
N GLU A 102 0.17 22.17 -7.85
CA GLU A 102 1.00 22.94 -8.78
C GLU A 102 1.58 22.05 -9.88
N HIS A 103 1.88 20.79 -9.55
CA HIS A 103 2.59 19.83 -10.40
C HIS A 103 1.81 18.52 -10.59
N GLU A 104 0.49 18.58 -10.78
CA GLU A 104 -0.37 17.39 -10.83
C GLU A 104 0.10 16.35 -11.87
N GLN A 105 0.49 16.80 -13.07
CA GLN A 105 0.94 15.91 -14.14
C GLN A 105 2.28 15.24 -13.79
N GLU A 106 3.20 15.98 -13.20
CA GLU A 106 4.48 15.47 -12.74
C GLU A 106 4.28 14.48 -11.59
N PHE A 107 3.39 14.79 -10.65
CA PHE A 107 3.01 13.90 -9.56
C PHE A 107 2.45 12.56 -10.07
N ILE A 108 1.54 12.59 -11.05
CA ILE A 108 1.00 11.39 -11.69
C ILE A 108 2.13 10.56 -12.32
N CYS A 109 3.06 11.21 -13.01
CA CYS A 109 4.19 10.53 -13.63
C CYS A 109 5.11 9.87 -12.59
N THR A 110 5.46 10.61 -11.52
CA THR A 110 6.37 10.15 -10.47
C THR A 110 5.74 9.05 -9.61
N ALA A 111 4.48 9.22 -9.22
CA ALA A 111 3.76 8.26 -8.39
C ALA A 111 3.50 6.92 -9.09
N ASN A 112 3.38 6.92 -10.41
CA ASN A 112 3.20 5.70 -11.21
C ASN A 112 4.53 5.12 -11.74
N GLU A 113 5.69 5.72 -11.44
CA GLU A 113 7.02 5.37 -11.98
C GLU A 113 7.13 5.45 -13.52
N TYR A 114 6.01 5.69 -14.22
CA TYR A 114 5.91 5.81 -15.67
C TYR A 114 4.88 6.86 -16.06
N SER A 115 5.07 7.50 -17.21
CA SER A 115 4.04 8.37 -17.77
C SER A 115 2.73 7.59 -17.98
N GLU A 116 1.59 8.25 -17.82
CA GLU A 116 0.26 7.61 -18.01
C GLU A 116 0.15 6.87 -19.36
N GLN A 117 0.81 7.40 -20.40
CA GLN A 117 0.86 6.77 -21.72
C GLN A 117 1.69 5.49 -21.74
N ALA A 118 2.84 5.47 -21.07
CA ALA A 118 3.69 4.28 -20.96
C ALA A 118 2.98 3.20 -20.14
N MET A 119 2.29 3.56 -19.07
CA MET A 119 1.50 2.64 -18.26
C MET A 119 0.33 2.04 -19.06
N LYS A 120 -0.44 2.86 -19.78
CA LYS A 120 -1.51 2.36 -20.69
C LYS A 120 -0.96 1.43 -21.76
N LYS A 121 0.21 1.74 -22.32
CA LYS A 121 0.87 0.90 -23.33
C LYS A 121 1.33 -0.44 -22.74
N ALA A 122 1.95 -0.41 -21.54
CA ALA A 122 2.40 -1.61 -20.84
C ALA A 122 1.20 -2.52 -20.49
N LEU A 123 0.14 -1.96 -19.88
CA LEU A 123 -1.09 -2.70 -19.59
C LEU A 123 -1.73 -3.31 -20.85
N SER A 124 -1.77 -2.55 -21.96
CA SER A 124 -2.29 -3.06 -23.22
C SER A 124 -1.44 -4.21 -23.78
N GLN A 125 -0.12 -4.17 -23.59
CA GLN A 125 0.76 -5.27 -24.00
C GLN A 125 0.57 -6.51 -23.13
N GLN A 126 0.50 -6.34 -21.81
CA GLN A 126 0.24 -7.42 -20.86
C GLN A 126 -1.12 -8.08 -21.09
N GLN A 127 -2.16 -7.29 -21.39
CA GLN A 127 -3.47 -7.81 -21.75
C GLN A 127 -3.42 -8.65 -23.02
N LYS A 128 -2.71 -8.17 -24.07
CA LYS A 128 -2.55 -8.94 -25.32
C LYS A 128 -1.75 -10.23 -25.11
N GLU A 129 -0.76 -10.22 -24.22
CA GLU A 129 -0.01 -11.43 -23.87
C GLU A 129 -0.91 -12.42 -23.12
N LEU A 130 -1.72 -11.93 -22.18
CA LEU A 130 -2.72 -12.74 -21.47
C LEU A 130 -3.71 -13.40 -22.43
N ASP A 131 -4.32 -12.62 -23.32
CA ASP A 131 -5.28 -13.11 -24.30
C ASP A 131 -4.65 -14.18 -25.23
N LYS A 132 -3.39 -14.00 -25.64
CA LYS A 132 -2.65 -14.99 -26.43
C LYS A 132 -2.39 -16.28 -25.66
N ALA A 133 -1.99 -16.18 -24.39
CA ALA A 133 -1.73 -17.33 -23.56
C ALA A 133 -3.00 -18.14 -23.27
N GLU A 134 -4.11 -17.47 -22.98
CA GLU A 134 -5.42 -18.10 -22.79
C GLU A 134 -5.92 -18.78 -24.07
N LYS A 135 -5.77 -18.12 -25.21
CA LYS A 135 -6.11 -18.72 -26.51
C LYS A 135 -5.27 -19.97 -26.80
N ARG A 136 -3.96 -19.91 -26.49
CA ARG A 136 -3.08 -21.06 -26.71
C ARG A 136 -3.44 -22.25 -25.80
N ILE A 137 -3.83 -22.03 -24.57
CA ILE A 137 -4.35 -23.11 -23.70
C ILE A 137 -5.58 -23.77 -24.31
N ASN A 138 -6.53 -22.97 -24.81
CA ASN A 138 -7.71 -23.52 -25.49
C ASN A 138 -7.36 -24.34 -26.72
N GLU A 139 -6.37 -23.89 -27.51
CA GLU A 139 -5.86 -24.66 -28.66
C GLU A 139 -5.24 -26.00 -28.23
N LEU A 140 -4.44 -25.99 -27.16
CA LEU A 140 -3.84 -27.21 -26.60
C LEU A 140 -4.91 -28.20 -26.12
N ASP A 141 -5.98 -27.71 -25.48
CA ASP A 141 -7.09 -28.55 -25.02
C ASP A 141 -7.85 -29.21 -26.22
N ILE A 142 -7.99 -28.50 -27.32
CA ILE A 142 -8.58 -29.05 -28.55
C ILE A 142 -7.66 -30.12 -29.17
N LEU A 143 -6.35 -29.81 -29.22
CA LEU A 143 -5.35 -30.74 -29.74
C LEU A 143 -5.26 -32.00 -28.89
N PHE A 144 -5.29 -31.87 -27.58
CA PHE A 144 -5.28 -32.99 -26.65
C PHE A 144 -6.46 -33.93 -26.87
N ARG A 145 -7.68 -33.38 -26.99
CA ARG A 145 -8.89 -34.18 -27.29
C ARG A 145 -8.74 -34.96 -28.62
N LYS A 146 -8.23 -34.30 -29.64
CA LYS A 146 -8.00 -34.93 -30.93
C LYS A 146 -6.98 -36.06 -30.87
N LEU A 147 -5.86 -35.85 -30.15
CA LEU A 147 -4.86 -36.91 -29.92
C LEU A 147 -5.45 -38.08 -29.17
N TYR A 148 -6.30 -37.83 -28.17
CA TYR A 148 -6.99 -38.86 -27.40
C TYR A 148 -7.92 -39.69 -28.30
N GLU A 149 -8.70 -39.04 -29.15
CA GLU A 149 -9.59 -39.72 -30.14
C GLU A 149 -8.79 -40.55 -31.13
N ASP A 150 -7.71 -40.01 -31.70
CA ASP A 150 -6.88 -40.72 -32.69
C ASP A 150 -6.12 -41.90 -32.04
N ASN A 151 -5.71 -41.82 -30.79
CA ASN A 151 -5.14 -42.94 -30.06
C ASN A 151 -6.20 -44.00 -29.76
N ALA A 152 -7.38 -43.62 -29.28
CA ALA A 152 -8.49 -44.55 -29.03
C ALA A 152 -8.98 -45.30 -30.31
N LEU A 153 -8.86 -44.66 -31.46
CA LEU A 153 -9.18 -45.26 -32.76
C LEU A 153 -8.02 -46.08 -33.37
N GLY A 154 -6.90 -46.23 -32.67
CA GLY A 154 -5.73 -46.97 -33.15
C GLY A 154 -4.93 -46.28 -34.26
N LYS A 155 -5.23 -45.02 -34.58
CA LYS A 155 -4.49 -44.21 -35.59
C LYS A 155 -3.16 -43.68 -35.05
N LEU A 156 -3.02 -43.58 -33.74
CA LEU A 156 -1.83 -43.09 -33.04
C LEU A 156 -1.38 -44.16 -32.04
N SER A 157 -0.08 -44.52 -32.04
CA SER A 157 0.45 -45.47 -31.08
C SER A 157 0.53 -44.87 -29.67
N ASP A 158 0.44 -45.70 -28.63
CA ASP A 158 0.50 -45.26 -27.23
C ASP A 158 1.80 -44.52 -26.91
N GLU A 159 2.95 -44.96 -27.45
CA GLU A 159 4.23 -44.32 -27.25
C GLU A 159 4.25 -42.88 -27.80
N ARG A 160 3.69 -42.68 -29.01
CA ARG A 160 3.58 -41.35 -29.61
C ARG A 160 2.56 -40.47 -28.88
N PHE A 161 1.45 -41.08 -28.45
CA PHE A 161 0.45 -40.36 -27.67
C PHE A 161 1.08 -39.81 -26.36
N VAL A 162 1.77 -40.64 -25.58
CA VAL A 162 2.44 -40.23 -24.34
C VAL A 162 3.48 -39.14 -24.60
N PHE A 163 4.29 -39.28 -25.63
CA PHE A 163 5.30 -38.28 -25.99
C PHE A 163 4.69 -36.91 -26.34
N LEU A 164 3.65 -36.86 -27.15
CA LEU A 164 3.01 -35.62 -27.57
C LEU A 164 2.22 -34.97 -26.44
N THR A 165 1.50 -35.76 -25.65
CA THR A 165 0.71 -35.25 -24.50
C THR A 165 1.60 -34.70 -23.39
N SER A 166 2.74 -35.33 -23.11
CA SER A 166 3.71 -34.79 -22.13
C SER A 166 4.18 -33.38 -22.52
N GLY A 167 4.52 -33.16 -23.80
CA GLY A 167 4.91 -31.84 -24.28
C GLY A 167 3.79 -30.78 -24.15
N TYR A 168 2.55 -31.18 -24.43
CA TYR A 168 1.40 -30.27 -24.27
C TYR A 168 1.06 -29.96 -22.81
N GLU A 169 1.23 -30.92 -21.92
CA GLU A 169 1.05 -30.71 -20.48
C GLU A 169 2.09 -29.75 -19.91
N ASP A 170 3.36 -29.88 -20.30
CA ASP A 170 4.44 -28.99 -19.88
C ASP A 170 4.22 -27.55 -20.41
N GLU A 171 3.83 -27.41 -21.70
CA GLU A 171 3.47 -26.11 -22.28
C GLU A 171 2.28 -25.49 -21.53
N LYS A 172 1.22 -26.26 -21.27
CA LYS A 172 0.04 -25.81 -20.56
C LYS A 172 0.36 -25.36 -19.15
N LYS A 173 1.22 -26.10 -18.42
CA LYS A 173 1.67 -25.73 -17.08
C LYS A 173 2.41 -24.40 -17.08
N THR A 174 3.33 -24.21 -18.03
CA THR A 174 4.10 -22.97 -18.18
C THR A 174 3.18 -21.78 -18.48
N LEU A 175 2.25 -21.94 -19.42
CA LEU A 175 1.28 -20.91 -19.77
C LEU A 175 0.34 -20.57 -18.61
N THR A 176 -0.10 -21.55 -17.83
CA THR A 176 -0.96 -21.34 -16.66
C THR A 176 -0.25 -20.53 -15.58
N GLN A 177 1.04 -20.80 -15.33
CA GLN A 177 1.84 -19.98 -14.41
C GLN A 177 1.95 -18.54 -14.93
N ARG A 178 2.28 -18.37 -16.22
CA ARG A 178 2.40 -17.04 -16.81
C ARG A 178 1.10 -16.24 -16.79
N ILE A 179 -0.04 -16.89 -17.04
CA ILE A 179 -1.38 -16.28 -16.93
C ILE A 179 -1.62 -15.76 -15.50
N THR A 180 -1.26 -16.54 -14.49
CA THR A 180 -1.42 -16.15 -13.08
C THR A 180 -0.57 -14.92 -12.74
N GLU A 181 0.68 -14.89 -13.22
CA GLU A 181 1.57 -13.74 -13.06
C GLU A 181 1.03 -12.49 -13.75
N LEU A 182 0.65 -12.60 -15.03
CA LEU A 182 0.10 -11.49 -15.83
C LEU A 182 -1.17 -10.91 -15.19
N ARG A 183 -2.10 -11.75 -14.75
CA ARG A 183 -3.31 -11.29 -14.04
C ARG A 183 -2.97 -10.50 -12.79
N LYS A 184 -2.01 -10.97 -12.00
CA LYS A 184 -1.54 -10.28 -10.80
C LYS A 184 -0.88 -8.94 -11.16
N GLU A 185 -0.01 -8.90 -12.17
CA GLU A 185 0.65 -7.67 -12.63
C GLU A 185 -0.38 -6.62 -13.11
N ILE A 186 -1.35 -7.04 -13.92
CA ILE A 186 -2.42 -6.18 -14.45
C ILE A 186 -3.29 -5.63 -13.30
N SER A 187 -3.71 -6.47 -12.35
CA SER A 187 -4.50 -6.05 -11.19
C SER A 187 -3.73 -5.02 -10.35
N THR A 188 -2.48 -5.32 -10.01
CA THR A 188 -1.65 -4.41 -9.20
C THR A 188 -1.43 -3.06 -9.89
N ALA A 189 -1.20 -3.06 -11.20
CA ALA A 189 -1.01 -1.82 -11.96
C ALA A 189 -2.31 -0.98 -12.05
N ALA A 190 -3.46 -1.65 -12.23
CA ALA A 190 -4.77 -0.99 -12.24
C ALA A 190 -5.10 -0.36 -10.88
N GLU A 191 -4.85 -1.09 -9.79
CA GLU A 191 -5.05 -0.61 -8.42
C GLU A 191 -4.20 0.64 -8.12
N ARG A 192 -2.89 0.61 -8.46
CA ARG A 192 -1.99 1.78 -8.30
C ARG A 192 -2.50 3.02 -9.04
N GLY A 193 -2.94 2.85 -10.29
CA GLY A 193 -3.47 3.97 -11.07
C GLY A 193 -4.77 4.55 -10.49
N ALA A 194 -5.63 3.72 -9.90
CA ALA A 194 -6.82 4.15 -9.20
C ALA A 194 -6.45 4.90 -7.91
N ASP A 195 -5.48 4.41 -7.16
CA ASP A 195 -5.03 4.97 -5.89
C ASP A 195 -4.44 6.39 -6.05
N VAL A 196 -3.64 6.62 -7.09
CA VAL A 196 -3.13 7.97 -7.40
C VAL A 196 -4.26 8.95 -7.70
N LYS A 197 -5.27 8.52 -8.48
CA LYS A 197 -6.45 9.35 -8.77
C LYS A 197 -7.26 9.66 -7.52
N ARG A 198 -7.41 8.69 -6.61
CA ARG A 198 -8.08 8.86 -5.32
C ARG A 198 -7.35 9.90 -4.46
N PHE A 199 -6.01 9.83 -4.41
CA PHE A 199 -5.22 10.80 -3.66
C PHE A 199 -5.37 12.21 -4.22
N ILE A 200 -5.32 12.40 -5.53
CA ILE A 200 -5.53 13.69 -6.17
C ILE A 200 -6.95 14.23 -5.89
N ALA A 201 -7.97 13.38 -5.97
CA ALA A 201 -9.34 13.75 -5.64
C ALA A 201 -9.46 14.19 -4.17
N LEU A 202 -8.76 13.50 -3.26
CA LEU A 202 -8.69 13.87 -1.86
C LEU A 202 -8.03 15.25 -1.67
N VAL A 203 -6.88 15.50 -2.29
CA VAL A 203 -6.20 16.82 -2.27
C VAL A 203 -7.10 17.94 -2.80
N ARG A 204 -7.85 17.68 -3.86
CA ARG A 204 -8.78 18.66 -4.45
C ARG A 204 -9.97 18.99 -3.54
N ARG A 205 -10.43 18.02 -2.74
CA ARG A 205 -11.55 18.20 -1.80
C ARG A 205 -11.21 19.18 -0.67
N TYR A 206 -9.98 19.22 -0.23
CA TYR A 206 -9.51 20.14 0.81
C TYR A 206 -8.90 21.40 0.18
N THR A 207 -9.48 22.57 0.45
CA THR A 207 -8.95 23.85 -0.08
C THR A 207 -7.66 24.27 0.62
N ALA A 208 -7.64 24.15 1.95
CA ALA A 208 -6.49 24.35 2.81
C ALA A 208 -6.63 23.49 4.07
N ILE A 209 -5.52 23.13 4.68
CA ILE A 209 -5.50 22.48 5.99
C ILE A 209 -4.65 23.37 6.90
N ASP A 210 -5.32 24.18 7.72
CA ASP A 210 -4.67 25.08 8.67
C ASP A 210 -4.41 24.38 10.01
N GLU A 211 -5.20 23.36 10.31
CA GLU A 211 -5.10 22.57 11.52
C GLU A 211 -5.31 21.08 11.25
N LEU A 212 -4.52 20.23 11.96
CA LEU A 212 -4.71 18.80 11.92
C LEU A 212 -5.92 18.39 12.76
N THR A 213 -6.87 17.72 12.13
CA THR A 213 -7.98 17.03 12.77
C THR A 213 -7.79 15.52 12.68
N TYR A 214 -8.48 14.76 13.51
CA TYR A 214 -8.45 13.30 13.41
C TYR A 214 -8.85 12.82 12.01
N GLU A 215 -9.86 13.46 11.42
CA GLU A 215 -10.39 13.10 10.11
C GLU A 215 -9.36 13.30 9.01
N ASN A 216 -8.80 14.53 8.88
CA ASN A 216 -7.85 14.80 7.81
C ASN A 216 -6.55 14.00 7.94
N VAL A 217 -6.05 13.79 9.16
CA VAL A 217 -4.86 12.96 9.39
C VAL A 217 -5.09 11.52 8.95
N HIS A 218 -6.24 10.92 9.30
CA HIS A 218 -6.55 9.52 8.96
C HIS A 218 -7.04 9.31 7.53
N GLU A 219 -7.42 10.38 6.82
CA GLU A 219 -7.70 10.30 5.38
C GLU A 219 -6.43 10.38 4.54
N PHE A 220 -5.50 11.28 4.92
CA PHE A 220 -4.27 11.50 4.16
C PHE A 220 -3.15 10.54 4.52
N ILE A 221 -3.05 10.08 5.76
CA ILE A 221 -1.87 9.38 6.28
C ILE A 221 -2.21 7.92 6.58
N ASP A 222 -1.44 7.01 5.99
CA ASP A 222 -1.49 5.57 6.27
C ASP A 222 -0.66 5.22 7.49
N ARG A 223 0.59 5.71 7.55
CA ARG A 223 1.50 5.48 8.67
C ARG A 223 2.63 6.51 8.72
N ILE A 224 3.20 6.66 9.92
CA ILE A 224 4.36 7.52 10.18
C ILE A 224 5.43 6.68 10.88
N LEU A 225 6.65 6.66 10.34
CA LEU A 225 7.81 6.02 10.96
C LEU A 225 8.66 7.08 11.67
N VAL A 226 8.96 6.83 12.93
CA VAL A 226 9.81 7.68 13.75
C VAL A 226 11.09 6.91 14.09
N HIS A 227 12.23 7.36 13.55
CA HIS A 227 13.55 6.76 13.75
C HIS A 227 14.22 7.24 15.03
N GLU A 228 15.33 6.62 15.39
CA GLU A 228 16.17 7.06 16.51
C GLU A 228 16.71 8.47 16.27
N LEU A 229 16.97 9.19 17.35
CA LEU A 229 17.65 10.48 17.30
C LEU A 229 19.12 10.24 16.96
N ASP A 230 19.57 10.80 15.85
CA ASP A 230 20.99 10.88 15.56
C ASP A 230 21.65 11.85 16.56
N LYS A 231 22.56 11.32 17.38
CA LYS A 231 23.20 12.08 18.45
C LYS A 231 24.28 13.04 17.93
N GLU A 232 24.83 12.76 16.75
CA GLU A 232 25.90 13.60 16.16
C GLU A 232 25.28 14.85 15.52
N THR A 233 24.20 14.69 14.76
CA THR A 233 23.53 15.76 14.04
C THR A 233 22.39 16.40 14.86
N ASN A 234 22.00 15.78 15.96
CA ASN A 234 20.80 16.12 16.76
C ASN A 234 19.53 16.19 15.91
N THR A 235 19.48 15.40 14.84
CA THR A 235 18.33 15.31 13.93
C THR A 235 17.62 13.97 14.09
N ARG A 236 16.36 13.91 13.66
CA ARG A 236 15.58 12.70 13.67
C ARG A 236 14.88 12.53 12.33
N LYS A 237 15.07 11.40 11.71
CA LYS A 237 14.35 11.04 10.48
C LYS A 237 12.91 10.66 10.83
N ILE A 238 11.95 11.29 10.16
CA ILE A 238 10.53 10.97 10.20
C ILE A 238 10.10 10.70 8.78
N GLU A 239 9.42 9.59 8.55
CA GLU A 239 8.91 9.22 7.24
C GLU A 239 7.39 9.14 7.31
N ILE A 240 6.72 9.91 6.46
CA ILE A 240 5.26 9.96 6.37
C ILE A 240 4.86 9.21 5.10
N PHE A 241 3.98 8.24 5.26
CA PHE A 241 3.38 7.48 4.17
C PHE A 241 1.94 7.93 4.01
N TYR A 242 1.64 8.46 2.84
CA TYR A 242 0.31 8.93 2.50
C TYR A 242 -0.57 7.79 2.01
N SER A 243 -1.84 7.88 2.31
CA SER A 243 -2.86 6.93 1.84
C SER A 243 -2.83 6.88 0.31
N PHE A 244 -2.93 5.69 -0.25
CA PHE A 244 -2.94 5.40 -1.69
C PHE A 244 -1.61 5.55 -2.43
N VAL A 245 -0.74 6.52 -2.06
CA VAL A 245 0.46 6.86 -2.84
C VAL A 245 1.77 6.56 -2.10
N GLY A 246 1.71 6.19 -0.83
CA GLY A 246 2.89 5.90 -0.04
C GLY A 246 3.70 7.15 0.29
N ARG A 247 5.03 7.08 0.21
CA ARG A 247 5.90 8.23 0.47
C ARG A 247 5.95 9.14 -0.76
N VAL A 248 5.71 10.43 -0.55
CA VAL A 248 5.81 11.46 -1.60
C VAL A 248 7.14 12.19 -1.45
N ASP A 249 7.97 12.14 -2.50
CA ASP A 249 9.20 12.92 -2.59
C ASP A 249 8.92 14.16 -3.45
N THR A 250 8.98 15.34 -2.83
CA THR A 250 8.73 16.62 -3.52
C THR A 250 10.01 17.27 -4.02
N GLY A 251 11.17 16.58 -3.93
CA GLY A 251 12.46 17.10 -4.38
C GLY A 251 13.11 18.13 -3.45
N ASP A 252 12.36 18.77 -2.58
CA ASP A 252 12.88 19.69 -1.57
C ASP A 252 13.29 18.89 -0.32
N LYS A 253 14.60 18.82 -0.07
CA LYS A 253 15.10 18.39 1.24
C LYS A 253 14.92 19.53 2.22
N PRO A 254 14.35 19.29 3.42
CA PRO A 254 14.31 20.27 4.48
C PRO A 254 15.69 20.60 5.01
#